data_5b8b8c40f3f445ab7018bfaa88d31c2a
#
_entry.id   5b8b8c40f3f445ab7018bfaa88d31c2a
#
_cell.length_a   1.000
_cell.length_b   1.000
_cell.length_c   1.000
_cell.angle_alpha   90.00
_cell.angle_beta   90.00
_cell.angle_gamma   90.00
#
_symmetry.space_group_name_H-M   'P 1'
#
loop_
_entity.id
_entity.type
_entity.pdbx_description
1 polymer ?
#
loop_
_entity_poly.entity_id
_entity_poly.type
_entity_poly.pdbx_seq_one_letter_code
_entity_poly.pdbx_strand_id
1 'polypeptide(L)'
;MSATDNIVQDDLALNNLALNNLALSNLALGARLRVAELADVQAMHRMETALVPADAWHIDMFLEELIHPTRTYYMLELPVENPEGDEGSWRTIGYCGTMVVADTADVQTIGVLPEYEGNGFGRAMLEQMHERAREQGAERILLEVRADNPRAQRLYERNGYRAIHVRRGYYDDGTDAIIMECTF
;
A
#
# COMPACT_ATOMS: atom_id res chain seq x y z
N MET A 1 -30.96 2.29 -3.56
CA MET A 1 -30.01 2.73 -2.55
C MET A 1 -30.61 3.95 -1.86
N SER A 2 -30.87 3.86 -0.56
CA SER A 2 -31.54 4.92 0.20
C SER A 2 -30.50 5.91 0.72
N ALA A 3 -30.94 7.16 1.02
CA ALA A 3 -30.07 8.18 1.61
C ALA A 3 -29.40 7.75 2.93
N THR A 4 -29.97 6.74 3.59
CA THR A 4 -29.44 6.12 4.82
C THR A 4 -28.21 5.25 4.54
N ASP A 5 -28.12 4.61 3.37
CA ASP A 5 -26.97 3.76 3.01
C ASP A 5 -25.74 4.62 2.71
N ASN A 6 -25.93 5.81 2.15
CA ASN A 6 -24.82 6.76 1.90
C ASN A 6 -24.26 7.36 3.21
N ILE A 7 -25.12 7.67 4.19
CA ILE A 7 -24.68 8.26 5.48
C ILE A 7 -23.85 7.23 6.27
N VAL A 8 -24.23 5.96 6.26
CA VAL A 8 -23.49 4.90 6.95
C VAL A 8 -22.14 4.61 6.28
N GLN A 9 -22.06 4.70 4.95
CA GLN A 9 -20.79 4.56 4.22
C GLN A 9 -19.85 5.75 4.45
N ASP A 10 -20.37 6.97 4.52
CA ASP A 10 -19.58 8.17 4.81
C ASP A 10 -19.06 8.18 6.26
N ASP A 11 -19.88 7.76 7.24
CA ASP A 11 -19.46 7.64 8.64
C ASP A 11 -18.40 6.52 8.85
N LEU A 12 -18.50 5.41 8.14
CA LEU A 12 -17.49 4.35 8.15
C LEU A 12 -16.18 4.82 7.52
N ALA A 13 -16.24 5.54 6.40
CA ALA A 13 -15.07 6.10 5.75
C ALA A 13 -14.37 7.16 6.63
N LEU A 14 -15.13 8.00 7.32
CA LEU A 14 -14.60 9.00 8.25
C LEU A 14 -14.00 8.38 9.52
N ASN A 15 -14.62 7.33 10.08
CA ASN A 15 -14.08 6.60 11.23
C ASN A 15 -12.79 5.84 10.85
N ASN A 16 -12.74 5.23 9.69
CA ASN A 16 -11.54 4.54 9.19
C ASN A 16 -10.41 5.53 8.90
N LEU A 17 -10.71 6.69 8.34
CA LEU A 17 -9.73 7.76 8.15
C LEU A 17 -9.16 8.25 9.49
N ALA A 18 -10.00 8.33 10.54
CA ALA A 18 -9.59 8.74 11.89
C ALA A 18 -8.73 7.67 12.60
N LEU A 19 -9.06 6.38 12.45
CA LEU A 19 -8.28 5.26 13.02
C LEU A 19 -6.93 5.11 12.31
N ASN A 20 -6.90 5.29 10.99
CA ASN A 20 -5.67 5.26 10.19
C ASN A 20 -4.76 6.45 10.52
N ASN A 21 -5.32 7.63 10.71
CA ASN A 21 -4.56 8.78 11.23
C ASN A 21 -4.04 8.54 12.64
N LEU A 22 -4.69 7.71 13.46
CA LEU A 22 -4.23 7.36 14.82
C LEU A 22 -3.06 6.37 14.76
N ALA A 23 -3.07 5.38 13.87
CA ALA A 23 -1.95 4.46 13.65
C ALA A 23 -0.73 5.20 13.07
N LEU A 24 -0.96 6.17 12.17
CA LEU A 24 0.08 7.03 11.59
C LEU A 24 0.52 8.18 12.50
N SER A 25 -0.33 8.69 13.39
CA SER A 25 0.04 9.74 14.35
C SER A 25 1.04 9.26 15.42
N ASN A 26 1.17 7.94 15.60
CA ASN A 26 2.24 7.32 16.37
C ASN A 26 3.55 7.20 15.57
N LEU A 27 3.55 7.48 14.26
CA LEU A 27 4.75 7.58 13.46
C LEU A 27 5.33 8.99 13.61
N ALA A 28 6.58 9.07 14.03
CA ALA A 28 7.28 10.26 14.55
C ALA A 28 7.39 11.47 13.60
N LEU A 29 6.71 11.48 12.43
CA LEU A 29 6.88 12.49 11.39
C LEU A 29 5.57 13.10 10.86
N GLY A 30 4.41 12.87 11.51
CA GLY A 30 3.13 13.42 11.05
C GLY A 30 2.67 12.91 9.66
N ALA A 31 3.09 11.70 9.29
CA ALA A 31 2.72 11.08 8.02
C ALA A 31 1.21 10.83 7.91
N ARG A 32 0.70 10.80 6.68
CA ARG A 32 -0.66 10.34 6.38
C ARG A 32 -0.67 9.30 5.27
N LEU A 33 -1.66 8.41 5.31
CA LEU A 33 -2.09 7.60 4.19
C LEU A 33 -3.42 8.16 3.66
N ARG A 34 -3.50 8.38 2.37
CA ARG A 34 -4.77 8.71 1.69
C ARG A 34 -4.99 7.81 0.50
N VAL A 35 -6.23 7.60 0.13
CA VAL A 35 -6.56 6.88 -1.10
C VAL A 35 -5.97 7.62 -2.29
N ALA A 36 -5.37 6.88 -3.20
CA ALA A 36 -4.82 7.42 -4.44
C ALA A 36 -5.93 7.76 -5.42
N GLU A 37 -5.73 8.84 -6.16
CA GLU A 37 -6.62 9.34 -7.19
C GLU A 37 -5.94 9.30 -8.57
N LEU A 38 -6.71 9.48 -9.64
CA LEU A 38 -6.15 9.52 -11.00
C LEU A 38 -5.06 10.60 -11.18
N ALA A 39 -5.13 11.68 -10.41
CA ALA A 39 -4.11 12.72 -10.40
C ALA A 39 -2.75 12.24 -9.87
N ASP A 40 -2.72 11.13 -9.12
CA ASP A 40 -1.50 10.58 -8.52
C ASP A 40 -0.70 9.68 -9.46
N VAL A 41 -1.25 9.29 -10.60
CA VAL A 41 -0.61 8.36 -11.56
C VAL A 41 0.84 8.73 -11.87
N GLN A 42 1.10 10.02 -12.10
CA GLN A 42 2.46 10.50 -12.37
C GLN A 42 3.39 10.36 -11.15
N ALA A 43 2.86 10.55 -9.94
CA ALA A 43 3.62 10.38 -8.71
C ALA A 43 3.91 8.90 -8.44
N MET A 44 2.91 8.02 -8.65
CA MET A 44 3.06 6.57 -8.52
C MET A 44 4.10 6.03 -9.51
N HIS A 45 4.04 6.42 -10.78
CA HIS A 45 5.02 6.00 -11.78
C HIS A 45 6.44 6.48 -11.44
N ARG A 46 6.61 7.73 -10.94
CA ARG A 46 7.93 8.20 -10.49
C ARG A 46 8.45 7.39 -9.30
N MET A 47 7.57 7.06 -8.35
CA MET A 47 7.91 6.22 -7.18
C MET A 47 8.33 4.82 -7.63
N GLU A 48 7.56 4.18 -8.49
CA GLU A 48 7.85 2.85 -9.03
C GLU A 48 9.21 2.82 -9.74
N THR A 49 9.45 3.77 -10.65
CA THR A 49 10.71 3.88 -11.37
C THR A 49 11.91 4.09 -10.45
N ALA A 50 11.72 4.79 -9.31
CA ALA A 50 12.77 4.99 -8.33
C ALA A 50 13.03 3.75 -7.46
N LEU A 51 11.99 2.97 -7.15
CA LEU A 51 12.04 1.82 -6.24
C LEU A 51 12.41 0.52 -6.92
N VAL A 52 11.89 0.28 -8.13
CA VAL A 52 12.06 -0.98 -8.88
C VAL A 52 12.34 -0.71 -10.36
N PRO A 53 13.43 -0.04 -10.69
CA PRO A 53 13.69 0.44 -12.06
C PRO A 53 13.75 -0.67 -13.11
N ALA A 54 14.11 -1.90 -12.72
CA ALA A 54 14.19 -3.04 -13.64
C ALA A 54 12.81 -3.63 -13.99
N ASP A 55 11.86 -3.55 -13.04
CA ASP A 55 10.52 -4.16 -13.14
C ASP A 55 9.41 -3.09 -13.07
N ALA A 56 9.74 -1.82 -13.30
CA ALA A 56 8.81 -0.70 -13.16
C ALA A 56 7.62 -0.81 -14.12
N TRP A 57 6.42 -0.68 -13.59
CA TRP A 57 5.20 -0.68 -14.37
C TRP A 57 5.12 0.54 -15.30
N HIS A 58 4.60 0.29 -16.51
CA HIS A 58 4.28 1.38 -17.42
C HIS A 58 3.15 2.26 -16.86
N ILE A 59 3.18 3.54 -17.17
CA ILE A 59 2.24 4.52 -16.62
C ILE A 59 0.77 4.16 -16.87
N ASP A 60 0.45 3.56 -18.01
CA ASP A 60 -0.91 3.16 -18.36
C ASP A 60 -1.45 2.05 -17.45
N MET A 61 -0.57 1.21 -16.89
CA MET A 61 -0.97 0.18 -15.93
C MET A 61 -1.53 0.81 -14.66
N PHE A 62 -0.95 1.91 -14.18
CA PHE A 62 -1.47 2.62 -13.00
C PHE A 62 -2.86 3.23 -13.26
N LEU A 63 -3.13 3.70 -14.49
CA LEU A 63 -4.47 4.17 -14.85
C LEU A 63 -5.49 3.03 -14.78
N GLU A 64 -5.16 1.86 -15.34
CA GLU A 64 -6.03 0.68 -15.32
C GLU A 64 -6.28 0.20 -13.88
N GLU A 65 -5.23 0.16 -13.06
CA GLU A 65 -5.33 -0.24 -11.65
C GLU A 65 -6.21 0.71 -10.84
N LEU A 66 -6.06 2.02 -10.99
CA LEU A 66 -6.82 3.00 -10.20
C LEU A 66 -8.31 3.06 -10.55
N ILE A 67 -8.71 2.71 -11.77
CA ILE A 67 -10.13 2.67 -12.18
C ILE A 67 -10.79 1.31 -11.91
N HIS A 68 -10.00 0.29 -11.56
CA HIS A 68 -10.54 -1.07 -11.41
C HIS A 68 -11.27 -1.22 -10.07
N PRO A 69 -12.51 -1.74 -10.05
CA PRO A 69 -13.36 -1.75 -8.85
C PRO A 69 -12.86 -2.64 -7.70
N THR A 70 -11.96 -3.60 -7.98
CA THR A 70 -11.40 -4.51 -6.97
C THR A 70 -10.05 -4.04 -6.43
N ARG A 71 -9.56 -2.88 -6.88
CA ARG A 71 -8.27 -2.33 -6.50
C ARG A 71 -8.43 -1.14 -5.56
N THR A 72 -7.51 -1.02 -4.61
CA THR A 72 -7.40 0.18 -3.77
C THR A 72 -5.93 0.51 -3.58
N TYR A 73 -5.56 1.74 -3.92
CA TYR A 73 -4.20 2.25 -3.75
C TYR A 73 -4.18 3.37 -2.73
N TYR A 74 -3.06 3.49 -2.04
CA TYR A 74 -2.81 4.54 -1.04
C TYR A 74 -1.50 5.25 -1.31
N MET A 75 -1.51 6.57 -1.16
CA MET A 75 -0.32 7.42 -1.15
C MET A 75 0.11 7.66 0.28
N LEU A 76 1.39 7.40 0.58
CA LEU A 76 2.02 7.73 1.85
C LEU A 76 2.71 9.08 1.70
N GLU A 77 2.34 10.04 2.55
CA GLU A 77 2.80 11.42 2.43
C GLU A 77 3.29 11.97 3.77
N LEU A 78 4.29 12.84 3.71
CA LEU A 78 4.78 13.65 4.82
C LEU A 78 4.45 15.11 4.60
N PRO A 79 4.16 15.86 5.68
CA PRO A 79 4.04 17.31 5.58
C PRO A 79 5.37 17.92 5.17
N VAL A 80 5.33 18.89 4.27
CA VAL A 80 6.51 19.70 3.92
C VAL A 80 6.52 20.92 4.81
N GLU A 81 7.56 21.05 5.63
CA GLU A 81 7.78 22.29 6.36
C GLU A 81 8.10 23.40 5.36
N ASN A 82 7.20 24.34 5.19
CA ASN A 82 7.42 25.50 4.34
C ASN A 82 7.79 26.68 5.24
N PRO A 83 8.98 27.31 5.05
CA PRO A 83 9.42 28.49 5.81
C PRO A 83 8.48 29.70 5.69
N GLU A 84 7.63 29.72 4.66
CA GLU A 84 6.67 30.79 4.38
C GLU A 84 5.29 30.55 5.03
N GLY A 85 5.13 29.47 5.82
CA GLY A 85 3.92 29.25 6.64
C GLY A 85 2.69 28.82 5.84
N ASP A 86 2.85 28.37 4.61
CA ASP A 86 1.75 27.83 3.81
C ASP A 86 1.42 26.41 4.31
N GLU A 87 0.36 26.30 5.11
CA GLU A 87 -0.11 25.03 5.63
C GLU A 87 -0.68 24.18 4.48
N GLY A 88 0.01 23.08 4.14
CA GLY A 88 -0.63 22.07 3.31
C GLY A 88 0.15 21.46 2.17
N SER A 89 1.43 21.74 2.01
CA SER A 89 2.25 21.00 1.06
C SER A 89 2.58 19.61 1.60
N TRP A 90 2.36 18.58 0.76
CA TRP A 90 2.65 17.18 1.10
C TRP A 90 3.64 16.59 0.12
N ARG A 91 4.59 15.81 0.62
CA ARG A 91 5.53 15.05 -0.19
C ARG A 91 5.17 13.58 -0.16
N THR A 92 4.93 12.99 -1.30
CA THR A 92 4.81 11.54 -1.43
C THR A 92 6.16 10.89 -1.16
N ILE A 93 6.19 9.93 -0.24
CA ILE A 93 7.37 9.18 0.18
C ILE A 93 7.21 7.68 0.01
N GLY A 94 6.03 7.22 -0.35
CA GLY A 94 5.71 5.81 -0.56
C GLY A 94 4.31 5.65 -1.14
N TYR A 95 4.00 4.42 -1.52
CA TYR A 95 2.66 4.04 -1.94
C TYR A 95 2.47 2.54 -1.78
N CYS A 96 1.23 2.11 -1.73
CA CYS A 96 0.88 0.69 -1.73
C CYS A 96 -0.46 0.47 -2.42
N GLY A 97 -0.70 -0.77 -2.84
CA GLY A 97 -1.94 -1.16 -3.48
C GLY A 97 -2.35 -2.58 -3.14
N THR A 98 -3.64 -2.80 -3.05
CA THR A 98 -4.24 -4.13 -2.84
C THR A 98 -5.37 -4.38 -3.81
N MET A 99 -5.53 -5.64 -4.17
CA MET A 99 -6.67 -6.18 -4.90
C MET A 99 -7.46 -7.08 -3.97
N VAL A 100 -8.78 -7.04 -4.06
CA VAL A 100 -9.66 -7.98 -3.34
C VAL A 100 -10.64 -8.63 -4.31
N VAL A 101 -10.63 -9.96 -4.34
CA VAL A 101 -11.55 -10.76 -5.16
C VAL A 101 -12.08 -11.91 -4.31
N ALA A 102 -13.39 -11.92 -4.08
CA ALA A 102 -14.07 -12.87 -3.20
C ALA A 102 -13.46 -12.87 -1.77
N ASP A 103 -12.96 -14.00 -1.30
CA ASP A 103 -12.39 -14.22 0.02
C ASP A 103 -10.87 -13.97 0.10
N THR A 104 -10.25 -13.51 -0.99
CA THR A 104 -8.80 -13.41 -1.10
C THR A 104 -8.39 -11.99 -1.54
N ALA A 105 -7.41 -11.46 -0.84
CA ALA A 105 -6.73 -10.23 -1.21
C ALA A 105 -5.30 -10.52 -1.70
N ASP A 106 -4.75 -9.60 -2.51
CA ASP A 106 -3.35 -9.60 -2.95
C ASP A 106 -2.74 -8.22 -2.76
N VAL A 107 -1.54 -8.16 -2.19
CA VAL A 107 -0.71 -6.95 -2.23
C VAL A 107 -0.15 -6.81 -3.64
N GLN A 108 -0.58 -5.78 -4.36
CA GLN A 108 -0.13 -5.52 -5.73
C GLN A 108 1.26 -4.88 -5.75
N THR A 109 1.46 -3.94 -4.84
CA THR A 109 2.73 -3.24 -4.67
C THR A 109 2.80 -2.62 -3.28
N ILE A 110 4.01 -2.42 -2.77
CA ILE A 110 4.30 -1.67 -1.55
C ILE A 110 5.72 -1.14 -1.61
N GLY A 111 5.89 0.16 -1.45
CA GLY A 111 7.21 0.77 -1.49
C GLY A 111 7.28 2.07 -0.71
N VAL A 112 8.45 2.30 -0.12
CA VAL A 112 8.84 3.54 0.59
C VAL A 112 10.19 3.97 0.06
N LEU A 113 10.38 5.26 -0.18
CA LEU A 113 11.69 5.79 -0.59
C LEU A 113 12.77 5.41 0.44
N PRO A 114 13.98 5.01 -0.01
CA PRO A 114 15.03 4.47 0.86
C PRO A 114 15.38 5.36 2.06
N GLU A 115 15.38 6.68 1.87
CA GLU A 115 15.69 7.66 2.94
C GLU A 115 14.64 7.70 4.06
N TYR A 116 13.43 7.16 3.82
CA TYR A 116 12.35 7.09 4.81
C TYR A 116 12.13 5.68 5.37
N GLU A 117 12.90 4.70 4.94
CA GLU A 117 12.81 3.35 5.44
C GLU A 117 13.25 3.25 6.94
N GLY A 118 12.76 2.22 7.63
CA GLY A 118 13.07 2.01 9.05
C GLY A 118 12.20 2.80 10.03
N ASN A 119 11.30 3.67 9.55
CA ASN A 119 10.41 4.49 10.35
C ASN A 119 9.02 3.86 10.61
N GLY A 120 8.85 2.58 10.27
CA GLY A 120 7.56 1.88 10.48
C GLY A 120 6.53 2.06 9.36
N PHE A 121 6.83 2.84 8.34
CA PHE A 121 5.88 3.13 7.25
C PHE A 121 5.42 1.89 6.48
N GLY A 122 6.32 0.94 6.19
CA GLY A 122 5.95 -0.32 5.54
C GLY A 122 4.95 -1.13 6.35
N ARG A 123 5.09 -1.15 7.68
CA ARG A 123 4.13 -1.78 8.58
C ARG A 123 2.77 -1.06 8.53
N ALA A 124 2.75 0.26 8.63
CA ALA A 124 1.51 1.04 8.58
C ALA A 124 0.74 0.82 7.27
N MET A 125 1.45 0.75 6.14
CA MET A 125 0.84 0.43 4.84
C MET A 125 0.27 -0.99 4.80
N LEU A 126 0.95 -1.99 5.36
CA LEU A 126 0.42 -3.36 5.47
C LEU A 126 -0.83 -3.40 6.33
N GLU A 127 -0.82 -2.74 7.50
CA GLU A 127 -1.97 -2.65 8.39
C GLU A 127 -3.18 -2.03 7.69
N GLN A 128 -2.97 -0.96 6.90
CA GLN A 128 -4.01 -0.34 6.08
C GLN A 128 -4.59 -1.28 5.02
N MET A 129 -3.73 -2.01 4.31
CA MET A 129 -4.17 -2.97 3.30
C MET A 129 -4.91 -4.16 3.93
N HIS A 130 -4.48 -4.64 5.11
CA HIS A 130 -5.17 -5.68 5.86
C HIS A 130 -6.57 -5.23 6.29
N GLU A 131 -6.69 -4.01 6.81
CA GLU A 131 -7.99 -3.45 7.20
C GLU A 131 -8.93 -3.36 5.99
N ARG A 132 -8.45 -2.81 4.89
CA ARG A 132 -9.22 -2.72 3.65
C ARG A 132 -9.64 -4.09 3.11
N ALA A 133 -8.76 -5.08 3.15
CA ALA A 133 -9.05 -6.43 2.73
C ALA A 133 -10.17 -7.07 3.58
N ARG A 134 -10.10 -6.92 4.92
CA ARG A 134 -11.16 -7.40 5.84
C ARG A 134 -12.50 -6.71 5.60
N GLU A 135 -12.51 -5.40 5.41
CA GLU A 135 -13.73 -4.63 5.11
C GLU A 135 -14.43 -5.12 3.83
N GLN A 136 -13.64 -5.59 2.86
CA GLN A 136 -14.14 -6.15 1.60
C GLN A 136 -14.45 -7.64 1.68
N GLY A 137 -14.33 -8.27 2.85
CA GLY A 137 -14.69 -9.66 3.10
C GLY A 137 -13.60 -10.68 2.79
N ALA A 138 -12.35 -10.26 2.62
CA ALA A 138 -11.26 -11.19 2.45
C ALA A 138 -10.96 -11.93 3.77
N GLU A 139 -10.68 -13.23 3.68
CA GLU A 139 -10.28 -14.08 4.80
C GLU A 139 -8.75 -14.25 4.86
N ARG A 140 -8.06 -13.90 3.79
CA ARG A 140 -6.60 -13.97 3.65
C ARG A 140 -6.07 -12.93 2.68
N ILE A 141 -4.78 -12.64 2.81
CA ILE A 141 -4.05 -11.76 1.89
C ILE A 141 -2.72 -12.42 1.50
N LEU A 142 -2.41 -12.37 0.22
CA LEU A 142 -1.20 -12.91 -0.36
C LEU A 142 -0.28 -11.78 -0.83
N LEU A 143 0.99 -12.12 -1.00
CA LEU A 143 1.98 -11.29 -1.68
C LEU A 143 3.07 -12.13 -2.30
N GLU A 144 3.78 -11.53 -3.24
CA GLU A 144 5.00 -12.05 -3.83
C GLU A 144 6.18 -11.19 -3.39
N VAL A 145 7.24 -11.83 -2.92
CA VAL A 145 8.46 -11.14 -2.52
C VAL A 145 9.68 -11.81 -3.15
N ARG A 146 10.63 -11.02 -3.61
CA ARG A 146 11.89 -11.51 -4.15
C ARG A 146 12.65 -12.35 -3.11
N ALA A 147 13.17 -13.50 -3.52
CA ALA A 147 13.93 -14.38 -2.64
C ALA A 147 15.24 -13.74 -2.14
N ASP A 148 15.78 -12.78 -2.88
CA ASP A 148 16.96 -11.99 -2.53
C ASP A 148 16.66 -10.73 -1.72
N ASN A 149 15.41 -10.51 -1.30
CA ASN A 149 15.03 -9.38 -0.44
C ASN A 149 14.67 -9.82 1.00
N PRO A 150 15.66 -10.20 1.82
CA PRO A 150 15.43 -10.69 3.18
C PRO A 150 14.87 -9.60 4.11
N ARG A 151 15.00 -8.32 3.74
CA ARG A 151 14.45 -7.22 4.52
C ARG A 151 12.93 -7.17 4.41
N ALA A 152 12.39 -7.23 3.20
CA ALA A 152 10.96 -7.27 2.96
C ALA A 152 10.35 -8.55 3.54
N GLN A 153 11.00 -9.71 3.38
CA GLN A 153 10.55 -10.97 3.97
C GLN A 153 10.37 -10.84 5.49
N ARG A 154 11.37 -10.28 6.20
CA ARG A 154 11.25 -10.03 7.66
C ARG A 154 10.14 -9.05 8.03
N LEU A 155 9.86 -8.06 7.18
CA LEU A 155 8.72 -7.16 7.39
C LEU A 155 7.42 -7.96 7.35
N TYR A 156 7.23 -8.79 6.34
CA TYR A 156 6.01 -9.57 6.15
C TYR A 156 5.86 -10.63 7.26
N GLU A 157 6.91 -11.38 7.60
CA GLU A 157 6.89 -12.34 8.70
C GLU A 157 6.45 -11.71 10.03
N ARG A 158 6.98 -10.51 10.35
CA ARG A 158 6.59 -9.76 11.57
C ARG A 158 5.14 -9.26 11.54
N ASN A 159 4.53 -9.20 10.38
CA ASN A 159 3.13 -8.83 10.18
C ASN A 159 2.21 -10.03 9.90
N GLY A 160 2.65 -11.24 10.27
CA GLY A 160 1.82 -12.45 10.27
C GLY A 160 1.84 -13.26 8.98
N TYR A 161 2.64 -12.86 7.99
CA TYR A 161 2.78 -13.64 6.77
C TYR A 161 3.68 -14.86 6.97
N ARG A 162 3.36 -15.94 6.27
CA ARG A 162 4.18 -17.16 6.18
C ARG A 162 4.40 -17.52 4.72
N ALA A 163 5.58 -18.02 4.39
CA ALA A 163 5.87 -18.55 3.06
C ALA A 163 5.03 -19.80 2.81
N ILE A 164 4.34 -19.86 1.67
CA ILE A 164 3.51 -20.99 1.27
C ILE A 164 4.00 -21.66 -0.01
N HIS A 165 4.73 -20.94 -0.87
CA HIS A 165 5.23 -21.45 -2.13
C HIS A 165 6.44 -20.64 -2.63
N VAL A 166 7.23 -21.25 -3.54
CA VAL A 166 8.31 -20.57 -4.26
C VAL A 166 8.08 -20.74 -5.76
N ARG A 167 7.97 -19.61 -6.48
CA ARG A 167 7.98 -19.59 -7.94
C ARG A 167 9.41 -19.38 -8.43
N ARG A 168 9.96 -20.39 -9.08
CA ARG A 168 11.34 -20.32 -9.57
C ARG A 168 11.45 -19.49 -10.83
N GLY A 169 12.51 -18.64 -10.88
CA GLY A 169 12.80 -17.79 -12.03
C GLY A 169 11.66 -16.85 -12.41
N TYR A 170 10.97 -16.30 -11.41
CA TYR A 170 9.78 -15.50 -11.61
C TYR A 170 10.09 -14.10 -12.16
N TYR A 171 11.15 -13.48 -11.66
CA TYR A 171 11.57 -12.16 -12.12
C TYR A 171 12.44 -12.24 -13.37
N ASP A 172 12.49 -11.19 -14.17
CA ASP A 172 13.20 -11.15 -15.46
C ASP A 172 14.69 -11.46 -15.34
N ASP A 173 15.30 -11.18 -14.18
CA ASP A 173 16.69 -11.50 -13.86
C ASP A 173 16.89 -12.96 -13.41
N GLY A 174 15.83 -13.78 -13.39
CA GLY A 174 15.86 -15.17 -12.97
C GLY A 174 15.74 -15.38 -11.46
N THR A 175 15.55 -14.33 -10.67
CA THR A 175 15.33 -14.45 -9.22
C THR A 175 13.99 -15.12 -8.93
N ASP A 176 13.97 -15.98 -7.91
CA ASP A 176 12.75 -16.65 -7.44
C ASP A 176 11.84 -15.66 -6.70
N ALA A 177 10.53 -15.88 -6.77
CA ALA A 177 9.55 -15.24 -5.88
C ALA A 177 9.13 -16.19 -4.77
N ILE A 178 9.05 -15.68 -3.55
CA ILE A 178 8.41 -16.34 -2.41
C ILE A 178 6.99 -15.83 -2.31
N ILE A 179 6.02 -16.74 -2.39
CA ILE A 179 4.61 -16.42 -2.15
C ILE A 179 4.38 -16.54 -0.65
N MET A 180 3.88 -15.47 -0.06
CA MET A 180 3.56 -15.42 1.36
C MET A 180 2.08 -15.14 1.59
N GLU A 181 1.51 -15.69 2.65
CA GLU A 181 0.11 -15.58 3.02
C GLU A 181 -0.03 -15.12 4.47
N CYS A 182 -0.98 -14.22 4.72
CA CYS A 182 -1.51 -13.91 6.05
C CYS A 182 -3.01 -14.19 6.06
N THR A 183 -3.50 -14.97 7.05
CA THR A 183 -4.93 -15.21 7.29
C THR A 183 -5.42 -14.26 8.37
N PHE A 184 -6.65 -13.77 8.22
CA PHE A 184 -7.27 -12.80 9.12
C PHE A 184 -8.02 -13.45 10.28
#